data_1f5f36b9d0fc993bdbd807a83477c1f1
#
_entry.id   1f5f36b9d0fc993bdbd807a83477c1f1
#
_cell.length_a   1.000
_cell.length_b   1.000
_cell.length_c   1.000
_cell.angle_alpha   90.00
_cell.angle_beta   90.00
_cell.angle_gamma   90.00
#
_symmetry.space_group_name_H-M   'P 1'
#
loop_
_entity.id
_entity.type
_entity.pdbx_description
1 polymer ?
#
loop_
_entity_poly.entity_id
_entity_poly.type
_entity_poly.pdbx_seq_one_letter_code
_entity_poly.pdbx_strand_id
1 'polypeptide(L)'
;FTSAIVTLRQDTTAEQIVDCLAGNIVYEKAVIAINKIDIATPEDIARSKVGLPSDWPIMEISAFKEIGLTELKDFIYDNLGFMRVFLKPQGQDADMEEPLIVKDDSTVQTICNKLHRDFVRKFRFARIKGPSAKFDWQRVGLDHLLKDGDILTIVVKR
;
A
#
# COMPACT_ATOMS: atom_id res chain seq x y z
N PHE A 1 13.97 26.55 -1.00
CA PHE A 1 14.74 25.82 0.04
C PHE A 1 16.19 26.28 -0.01
N THR A 2 16.80 26.57 1.15
CA THR A 2 18.23 26.90 1.28
C THR A 2 19.10 25.67 1.51
N SER A 3 18.54 24.60 2.06
CA SER A 3 19.14 23.27 2.18
C SER A 3 18.04 22.23 2.43
N ALA A 4 18.22 21.02 1.89
CA ALA A 4 17.32 19.89 2.11
C ALA A 4 18.10 18.58 2.10
N ILE A 5 17.64 17.60 2.89
CA ILE A 5 18.09 16.23 2.82
C ILE A 5 16.97 15.43 2.14
N VAL A 6 17.29 14.79 1.02
CA VAL A 6 16.35 13.96 0.27
C VAL A 6 16.75 12.50 0.47
N THR A 7 15.82 11.69 0.98
CA THR A 7 16.01 10.24 1.13
C THR A 7 15.20 9.53 0.06
N LEU A 8 15.88 8.83 -0.85
CA LEU A 8 15.26 8.00 -1.87
C LEU A 8 15.07 6.58 -1.32
N ARG A 9 13.86 6.02 -1.45
CA ARG A 9 13.51 4.67 -0.98
C ARG A 9 13.43 3.64 -2.12
N GLN A 10 13.54 4.13 -3.36
CA GLN A 10 13.52 3.34 -4.60
C GLN A 10 14.37 4.03 -5.66
N ASP A 11 14.70 3.32 -6.73
CA ASP A 11 15.37 3.92 -7.87
C ASP A 11 14.47 5.00 -8.48
N THR A 12 15.03 6.20 -8.67
CA THR A 12 14.28 7.38 -9.06
C THR A 12 15.09 8.17 -10.09
N THR A 13 14.44 8.63 -11.17
CA THR A 13 15.08 9.51 -12.15
C THR A 13 15.20 10.94 -11.64
N ALA A 14 16.11 11.73 -12.21
CA ALA A 14 16.26 13.14 -11.87
C ALA A 14 14.97 13.95 -12.10
N GLU A 15 14.21 13.63 -13.15
CA GLU A 15 12.92 14.26 -13.47
C GLU A 15 11.90 13.98 -12.38
N GLN A 16 11.78 12.73 -11.93
CA GLN A 16 10.88 12.35 -10.83
C GLN A 16 11.21 13.08 -9.52
N ILE A 17 12.49 13.31 -9.24
CA ILE A 17 12.91 14.08 -8.06
C ILE A 17 12.46 15.55 -8.20
N VAL A 18 12.66 16.15 -9.38
CA VAL A 18 12.24 17.54 -9.63
C VAL A 18 10.73 17.68 -9.51
N ASP A 19 9.94 16.75 -10.06
CA ASP A 19 8.49 16.75 -10.00
C ASP A 19 7.97 16.63 -8.56
N CYS A 20 8.58 15.73 -7.76
CA CYS A 20 8.27 15.61 -6.34
C CYS A 20 8.58 16.88 -5.54
N LEU A 21 9.71 17.55 -5.84
CA LEU A 21 10.09 18.80 -5.18
C LEU A 21 9.20 19.98 -5.60
N ALA A 22 8.75 19.99 -6.84
CA ALA A 22 7.81 20.99 -7.35
C ALA A 22 6.40 20.81 -6.79
N GLY A 23 6.05 19.60 -6.33
CA GLY A 23 4.75 19.26 -5.76
C GLY A 23 3.59 19.26 -6.77
N ASN A 24 3.89 19.22 -8.08
CA ASN A 24 2.92 19.28 -9.17
C ASN A 24 2.46 17.90 -9.61
N ILE A 25 3.30 16.86 -9.41
CA ILE A 25 3.09 15.50 -9.90
C ILE A 25 3.21 14.53 -8.74
N VAL A 26 2.26 13.62 -8.65
CA VAL A 26 2.26 12.51 -7.70
C VAL A 26 2.36 11.23 -8.51
N TYR A 27 3.39 10.43 -8.25
CA TYR A 27 3.57 9.13 -8.86
C TYR A 27 2.81 8.08 -8.05
N GLU A 28 1.85 7.43 -8.68
CA GLU A 28 1.06 6.36 -8.07
C GLU A 28 1.25 5.05 -8.86
N LYS A 29 1.27 3.93 -8.15
CA LYS A 29 1.28 2.61 -8.79
C LYS A 29 -0.04 2.42 -9.55
N ALA A 30 0.03 1.87 -10.75
CA ALA A 30 -1.15 1.62 -11.58
C ALA A 30 -1.09 0.21 -12.18
N VAL A 31 -2.26 -0.35 -12.47
CA VAL A 31 -2.44 -1.59 -13.22
C VAL A 31 -3.39 -1.34 -14.38
N ILE A 32 -3.26 -2.10 -15.46
CA ILE A 32 -4.13 -2.01 -16.63
C ILE A 32 -4.98 -3.28 -16.69
N ALA A 33 -6.30 -3.12 -16.76
CA ALA A 33 -7.23 -4.21 -17.02
C ALA A 33 -7.85 -4.04 -18.41
N ILE A 34 -7.56 -4.98 -19.32
CA ILE A 34 -8.18 -5.06 -20.65
C ILE A 34 -9.47 -5.85 -20.49
N ASN A 35 -10.61 -5.16 -20.60
CA ASN A 35 -11.93 -5.77 -20.42
C ASN A 35 -12.55 -6.22 -21.74
N LYS A 36 -13.58 -7.08 -21.65
CA LYS A 36 -14.39 -7.60 -22.75
C LYS A 36 -13.65 -8.62 -23.64
N ILE A 37 -12.76 -9.42 -23.06
CA ILE A 37 -12.05 -10.48 -23.81
C ILE A 37 -13.00 -11.58 -24.34
N ASP A 38 -14.22 -11.64 -23.83
CA ASP A 38 -15.26 -12.59 -24.26
C ASP A 38 -15.80 -12.33 -25.67
N ILE A 39 -15.63 -11.12 -26.18
CA ILE A 39 -16.09 -10.71 -27.53
C ILE A 39 -14.95 -10.18 -28.41
N ALA A 40 -13.76 -9.98 -27.86
CA ALA A 40 -12.60 -9.50 -28.58
C ALA A 40 -11.85 -10.66 -29.28
N THR A 41 -11.31 -10.41 -30.47
CA THR A 41 -10.40 -11.34 -31.12
C THR A 41 -9.00 -11.24 -30.52
N PRO A 42 -8.15 -12.29 -30.64
CA PRO A 42 -6.75 -12.19 -30.19
C PRO A 42 -6.00 -10.99 -30.80
N GLU A 43 -6.32 -10.63 -32.06
CA GLU A 43 -5.74 -9.48 -32.76
C GLU A 43 -6.19 -8.16 -32.11
N ASP A 44 -7.43 -8.05 -31.67
CA ASP A 44 -7.95 -6.85 -30.99
C ASP A 44 -7.27 -6.67 -29.64
N ILE A 45 -7.09 -7.77 -28.89
CA ILE A 45 -6.38 -7.77 -27.61
C ILE A 45 -4.92 -7.35 -27.83
N ALA A 46 -4.24 -7.92 -28.83
CA ALA A 46 -2.87 -7.55 -29.16
C ALA A 46 -2.76 -6.06 -29.56
N ARG A 47 -3.72 -5.55 -30.34
CA ARG A 47 -3.77 -4.15 -30.74
C ARG A 47 -3.98 -3.20 -29.56
N SER A 48 -4.80 -3.58 -28.58
CA SER A 48 -5.04 -2.78 -27.39
C SER A 48 -3.81 -2.62 -26.50
N LYS A 49 -2.82 -3.51 -26.64
CA LYS A 49 -1.54 -3.43 -25.92
C LYS A 49 -0.50 -2.57 -26.62
N VAL A 50 -0.73 -2.21 -27.89
CA VAL A 50 0.21 -1.38 -28.65
C VAL A 50 0.25 0.02 -28.08
N GLY A 51 1.45 0.50 -27.74
CA GLY A 51 1.67 1.83 -27.16
C GLY A 51 1.55 1.90 -25.64
N LEU A 52 1.20 0.79 -24.97
CA LEU A 52 1.29 0.72 -23.50
C LEU A 52 2.74 0.51 -23.08
N PRO A 53 3.17 1.08 -21.93
CA PRO A 53 4.48 0.81 -21.38
C PRO A 53 4.66 -0.69 -21.08
N SER A 54 5.80 -1.25 -21.47
CA SER A 54 6.07 -2.70 -21.38
C SER A 54 6.24 -3.19 -19.93
N ASP A 55 6.55 -2.30 -19.02
CA ASP A 55 6.77 -2.53 -17.60
C ASP A 55 5.49 -2.40 -16.75
N TRP A 56 4.38 -1.97 -17.36
CA TRP A 56 3.11 -1.86 -16.64
C TRP A 56 2.43 -3.22 -16.51
N PRO A 57 1.95 -3.57 -15.31
CA PRO A 57 1.23 -4.81 -15.11
C PRO A 57 -0.13 -4.76 -15.83
N ILE A 58 -0.34 -5.73 -16.73
CA ILE A 58 -1.55 -5.82 -17.58
C ILE A 58 -2.25 -7.13 -17.29
N MET A 59 -3.57 -7.07 -17.11
CA MET A 59 -4.43 -8.24 -16.95
C MET A 59 -5.62 -8.19 -17.92
N GLU A 60 -5.96 -9.34 -18.49
CA GLU A 60 -7.09 -9.51 -19.39
C GLU A 60 -8.30 -10.08 -18.62
N ILE A 61 -9.47 -9.44 -18.76
CA ILE A 61 -10.68 -9.81 -18.04
C ILE A 61 -11.94 -9.74 -18.91
N SER A 62 -12.98 -10.42 -18.49
CA SER A 62 -14.35 -10.13 -18.92
C SER A 62 -15.25 -9.94 -17.70
N ALA A 63 -15.63 -8.70 -17.43
CA ALA A 63 -16.54 -8.38 -16.33
C ALA A 63 -17.93 -9.00 -16.57
N PHE A 64 -18.37 -9.10 -17.84
CA PHE A 64 -19.68 -9.66 -18.19
C PHE A 64 -19.73 -11.19 -17.99
N LYS A 65 -18.65 -11.89 -18.30
CA LYS A 65 -18.52 -13.36 -18.15
C LYS A 65 -17.87 -13.75 -16.83
N GLU A 66 -17.54 -12.79 -15.98
CA GLU A 66 -16.82 -12.98 -14.71
C GLU A 66 -15.47 -13.71 -14.85
N ILE A 67 -14.84 -13.61 -16.05
CA ILE A 67 -13.54 -14.21 -16.33
C ILE A 67 -12.44 -13.33 -15.75
N GLY A 68 -11.54 -13.90 -14.93
CA GLY A 68 -10.38 -13.22 -14.36
C GLY A 68 -10.71 -12.24 -13.24
N LEU A 69 -11.94 -12.16 -12.72
CA LEU A 69 -12.30 -11.18 -11.69
C LEU A 69 -11.76 -11.54 -10.30
N THR A 70 -11.64 -12.82 -9.99
CA THR A 70 -11.05 -13.27 -8.73
C THR A 70 -9.56 -12.97 -8.74
N GLU A 71 -8.89 -13.34 -9.81
CA GLU A 71 -7.46 -13.11 -10.03
C GLU A 71 -7.15 -11.60 -10.11
N LEU A 72 -8.09 -10.77 -10.60
CA LEU A 72 -7.94 -9.32 -10.65
C LEU A 72 -7.78 -8.70 -9.25
N LYS A 73 -8.45 -9.24 -8.24
CA LYS A 73 -8.33 -8.74 -6.87
C LYS A 73 -6.92 -8.97 -6.32
N ASP A 74 -6.39 -10.17 -6.50
CA ASP A 74 -5.02 -10.50 -6.09
C ASP A 74 -4.00 -9.69 -6.90
N PHE A 75 -4.22 -9.58 -8.22
CA PHE A 75 -3.40 -8.79 -9.11
C PHE A 75 -3.32 -7.30 -8.71
N ILE A 76 -4.45 -6.70 -8.34
CA ILE A 76 -4.49 -5.33 -7.83
C ILE A 76 -3.72 -5.23 -6.51
N TYR A 77 -3.96 -6.15 -5.58
CA TYR A 77 -3.32 -6.16 -4.28
C TYR A 77 -1.80 -6.24 -4.41
N ASP A 78 -1.30 -7.18 -5.22
CA ASP A 78 0.13 -7.43 -5.40
C ASP A 78 0.85 -6.28 -6.11
N ASN A 79 0.20 -5.67 -7.11
CA ASN A 79 0.84 -4.65 -7.95
C ASN A 79 0.70 -3.23 -7.41
N LEU A 80 -0.35 -2.91 -6.67
CA LEU A 80 -0.53 -1.58 -6.10
C LEU A 80 0.18 -1.37 -4.75
N GLY A 81 0.84 -2.41 -4.23
CA GLY A 81 1.62 -2.32 -2.99
C GLY A 81 0.76 -2.00 -1.79
N PHE A 82 -0.29 -2.77 -1.61
CA PHE A 82 -1.07 -2.74 -0.38
C PHE A 82 -0.54 -3.75 0.63
N MET A 83 -0.75 -3.45 1.92
CA MET A 83 -0.48 -4.37 3.02
C MET A 83 -1.60 -4.35 4.03
N ARG A 84 -1.74 -5.46 4.76
CA ARG A 84 -2.71 -5.65 5.84
C ARG A 84 -2.04 -5.39 7.18
N VAL A 85 -2.65 -4.59 8.01
CA VAL A 85 -2.24 -4.39 9.39
C VAL A 85 -3.43 -4.70 10.29
N PHE A 86 -3.26 -5.64 11.19
CA PHE A 86 -4.29 -6.05 12.14
C PHE A 86 -4.21 -5.18 13.40
N LEU A 87 -5.34 -4.68 13.84
CA LEU A 87 -5.40 -3.84 15.03
C LEU A 87 -5.76 -4.69 16.25
N LYS A 88 -5.03 -4.49 17.34
CA LYS A 88 -5.30 -5.09 18.64
C LYS A 88 -5.53 -4.00 19.67
N PRO A 89 -6.78 -3.74 20.08
CA PRO A 89 -7.06 -2.85 21.21
C PRO A 89 -6.41 -3.37 22.50
N GLN A 90 -6.12 -2.45 23.41
CA GLN A 90 -5.55 -2.85 24.71
C GLN A 90 -6.56 -3.71 25.51
N GLY A 91 -6.10 -4.85 25.95
CA GLY A 91 -6.93 -5.77 26.76
C GLY A 91 -7.93 -6.62 25.96
N GLN A 92 -7.91 -6.55 24.63
CA GLN A 92 -8.73 -7.37 23.74
C GLN A 92 -7.85 -8.21 22.82
N ASP A 93 -8.45 -9.16 22.11
CA ASP A 93 -7.75 -9.90 21.06
C ASP A 93 -7.60 -9.07 19.78
N ALA A 94 -6.69 -9.48 18.90
CA ALA A 94 -6.52 -8.84 17.62
C ALA A 94 -7.72 -9.18 16.71
N ASP A 95 -8.23 -8.18 16.02
CA ASP A 95 -9.20 -8.39 14.96
C ASP A 95 -8.47 -8.93 13.73
N MET A 96 -8.66 -10.22 13.45
CA MET A 96 -8.03 -10.91 12.31
C MET A 96 -8.97 -10.99 11.10
N GLU A 97 -10.23 -10.58 11.24
CA GLU A 97 -11.22 -10.65 10.16
C GLU A 97 -11.23 -9.37 9.33
N GLU A 98 -11.02 -8.22 9.97
CA GLU A 98 -11.06 -6.90 9.32
C GLU A 98 -9.69 -6.18 9.41
N PRO A 99 -8.70 -6.56 8.56
CA PRO A 99 -7.42 -5.86 8.54
C PRO A 99 -7.54 -4.44 7.99
N LEU A 100 -6.77 -3.53 8.55
CA LEU A 100 -6.61 -2.21 7.98
C LEU A 100 -5.69 -2.28 6.74
N ILE A 101 -6.24 -1.97 5.56
CA ILE A 101 -5.48 -1.93 4.32
C ILE A 101 -4.80 -0.56 4.18
N VAL A 102 -3.48 -0.59 3.99
CA VAL A 102 -2.64 0.59 3.82
C VAL A 102 -1.57 0.35 2.75
N LYS A 103 -0.85 1.39 2.34
CA LYS A 103 0.29 1.27 1.41
C LYS A 103 1.48 0.57 2.09
N ASP A 104 2.28 -0.11 1.31
CA ASP A 104 3.42 -0.94 1.75
C ASP A 104 4.58 -0.15 2.41
N ASP A 105 4.59 1.17 2.28
CA ASP A 105 5.54 2.08 2.93
C ASP A 105 5.01 2.74 4.22
N SER A 106 3.87 2.27 4.73
CA SER A 106 3.19 2.89 5.86
C SER A 106 3.93 2.67 7.17
N THR A 107 3.95 3.72 7.99
CA THR A 107 4.49 3.71 9.34
C THR A 107 3.38 3.62 10.39
N VAL A 108 3.76 3.40 11.65
CA VAL A 108 2.82 3.51 12.79
C VAL A 108 2.11 4.87 12.80
N GLN A 109 2.80 5.96 12.41
CA GLN A 109 2.20 7.28 12.30
C GLN A 109 1.08 7.33 11.26
N THR A 110 1.28 6.69 10.10
CA THR A 110 0.26 6.58 9.05
C THR A 110 -1.01 5.91 9.58
N ILE A 111 -0.85 4.80 10.34
CA ILE A 111 -1.98 4.11 10.97
C ILE A 111 -2.68 5.02 11.98
N CYS A 112 -1.92 5.68 12.87
CA CYS A 112 -2.48 6.60 13.85
C CYS A 112 -3.31 7.71 13.19
N ASN A 113 -2.81 8.32 12.11
CA ASN A 113 -3.52 9.36 11.35
C ASN A 113 -4.81 8.84 10.71
N LYS A 114 -4.76 7.61 10.16
CA LYS A 114 -5.91 6.97 9.50
C LYS A 114 -7.02 6.62 10.49
N LEU A 115 -6.65 6.23 11.71
CA LEU A 115 -7.61 5.93 12.77
C LEU A 115 -8.25 7.22 13.33
N HIS A 116 -7.45 8.13 13.84
CA HIS A 116 -7.92 9.42 14.35
C HIS A 116 -6.73 10.35 14.65
N ARG A 117 -6.87 11.65 14.38
CA ARG A 117 -5.82 12.67 14.62
C ARG A 117 -5.29 12.70 16.07
N ASP A 118 -6.12 12.38 17.04
CA ASP A 118 -5.72 12.36 18.45
C ASP A 118 -4.76 11.23 18.80
N PHE A 119 -4.73 10.14 18.02
CA PHE A 119 -3.77 9.05 18.25
C PHE A 119 -2.34 9.51 18.13
N VAL A 120 -2.01 10.34 17.13
CA VAL A 120 -0.66 10.90 16.98
C VAL A 120 -0.35 11.83 18.12
N ARG A 121 -1.27 12.75 18.46
CA ARG A 121 -1.03 13.76 19.50
C ARG A 121 -0.86 13.16 20.90
N LYS A 122 -1.64 12.11 21.21
CA LYS A 122 -1.59 11.40 22.49
C LYS A 122 -0.69 10.15 22.47
N PHE A 123 0.01 9.90 21.37
CA PHE A 123 0.86 8.73 21.22
C PHE A 123 1.88 8.62 22.33
N ARG A 124 2.02 7.43 22.90
CA ARG A 124 3.05 7.10 23.88
C ARG A 124 4.07 6.12 23.32
N PHE A 125 3.60 5.01 22.79
CA PHE A 125 4.32 3.99 22.04
C PHE A 125 3.33 3.03 21.39
N ALA A 126 3.80 2.22 20.46
CA ALA A 126 3.05 1.07 19.97
C ALA A 126 3.76 -0.23 20.33
N ARG A 127 3.02 -1.33 20.34
CA ARG A 127 3.55 -2.69 20.43
C ARG A 127 3.20 -3.41 19.16
N ILE A 128 4.15 -4.14 18.62
CA ILE A 128 4.00 -4.84 17.35
C ILE A 128 4.39 -6.30 17.49
N LYS A 129 3.64 -7.16 16.79
CA LYS A 129 3.93 -8.57 16.60
C LYS A 129 3.74 -8.88 15.12
N GLY A 130 4.74 -9.47 14.47
CA GLY A 130 4.68 -9.82 13.05
C GLY A 130 6.00 -9.64 12.32
N PRO A 131 5.99 -9.63 10.99
CA PRO A 131 7.20 -9.63 10.17
C PRO A 131 8.13 -8.42 10.31
N SER A 132 7.62 -7.26 10.77
CA SER A 132 8.45 -6.08 10.99
C SER A 132 9.09 -6.06 12.38
N ALA A 133 8.60 -6.88 13.32
CA ALA A 133 9.12 -6.97 14.68
C ALA A 133 10.33 -7.89 14.77
N LYS A 134 11.32 -7.54 15.59
CA LYS A 134 12.45 -8.42 15.94
C LYS A 134 12.07 -9.51 16.94
N PHE A 135 11.05 -9.24 17.75
CA PHE A 135 10.49 -10.18 18.73
C PHE A 135 9.02 -9.80 19.03
N ASP A 136 8.24 -10.76 19.51
CA ASP A 136 6.83 -10.57 19.80
C ASP A 136 6.58 -9.41 20.77
N TRP A 137 5.63 -8.55 20.40
CA TRP A 137 5.21 -7.37 21.16
C TRP A 137 6.32 -6.33 21.41
N GLN A 138 7.25 -6.24 20.47
CA GLN A 138 8.27 -5.21 20.46
C GLN A 138 7.65 -3.82 20.57
N ARG A 139 8.23 -2.99 21.46
CA ARG A 139 7.84 -1.57 21.58
C ARG A 139 8.50 -0.75 20.46
N VAL A 140 7.69 0.05 19.76
CA VAL A 140 8.12 0.87 18.62
C VAL A 140 7.57 2.29 18.70
N GLY A 141 8.20 3.21 17.96
CA GLY A 141 7.79 4.60 17.80
C GLY A 141 6.88 4.82 16.59
N LEU A 142 6.57 6.09 16.32
CA LEU A 142 5.73 6.50 15.18
C LEU A 142 6.40 6.20 13.82
N ASP A 143 7.72 6.30 13.73
CA ASP A 143 8.47 6.16 12.49
C ASP A 143 8.76 4.70 12.09
N HIS A 144 8.28 3.73 12.89
CA HIS A 144 8.49 2.32 12.60
C HIS A 144 7.73 1.92 11.33
N LEU A 145 8.46 1.38 10.35
CA LEU A 145 7.89 0.85 9.11
C LEU A 145 7.22 -0.49 9.36
N LEU A 146 6.00 -0.62 8.91
CA LEU A 146 5.18 -1.82 9.03
C LEU A 146 5.38 -2.77 7.84
N LYS A 147 4.99 -4.02 8.02
CA LYS A 147 4.96 -5.06 6.97
C LYS A 147 3.60 -5.76 6.95
N ASP A 148 3.29 -6.39 5.81
CA ASP A 148 2.05 -7.15 5.66
C ASP A 148 1.93 -8.23 6.74
N GLY A 149 0.75 -8.29 7.38
CA GLY A 149 0.46 -9.24 8.45
C GLY A 149 0.88 -8.78 9.85
N ASP A 150 1.40 -7.56 10.03
CA ASP A 150 1.71 -7.03 11.36
C ASP A 150 0.46 -6.84 12.21
N ILE A 151 0.58 -7.18 13.50
CA ILE A 151 -0.45 -6.91 14.53
C ILE A 151 0.03 -5.73 15.38
N LEU A 152 -0.77 -4.68 15.44
CA LEU A 152 -0.41 -3.41 16.07
C LEU A 152 -1.32 -3.08 17.26
N THR A 153 -0.74 -2.78 18.41
CA THR A 153 -1.42 -2.19 19.57
C THR A 153 -0.88 -0.78 19.82
N ILE A 154 -1.74 0.22 19.71
CA ILE A 154 -1.36 1.62 19.96
C ILE A 154 -1.67 1.96 21.43
N VAL A 155 -0.69 2.52 22.11
CA VAL A 155 -0.81 2.97 23.51
C VAL A 155 -0.75 4.50 23.53
N VAL A 156 -1.82 5.11 24.01
CA VAL A 156 -1.94 6.57 24.12
C VAL A 156 -1.81 7.03 25.58
N LYS A 157 -1.43 8.30 25.77
CA LYS A 157 -1.51 8.96 27.08
C LYS A 157 -2.99 9.15 27.45
N ARG A 158 -3.29 8.93 28.70
CA ARG A 158 -4.61 9.27 29.28
C ARG A 158 -4.80 10.78 29.35
#